data_b9d7f014cf2acd6a9111f9f044d89485
#
_entry.id   b9d7f014cf2acd6a9111f9f044d89485
#
_cell.length_a   1.000
_cell.length_b   1.000
_cell.length_c   1.000
_cell.angle_alpha   90.00
_cell.angle_beta   90.00
_cell.angle_gamma   90.00
#
_symmetry.space_group_name_H-M   'P 1'
#
loop_
_entity.id
_entity.type
_entity.pdbx_description
1 polymer ?
#
loop_
_entity_poly.entity_id
_entity_poly.type
_entity_poly.pdbx_seq_one_letter_code
_entity_poly.pdbx_strand_id
1 'polypeptide(L)'
;MEPMKFKENYYYIKNFYTLGSKLYFDNKIKVVLNEKSIEIEKYLNKDLYEVSTEGLQVNLEIGNASIDGYSINITFKNVITIKCNNQRSLLYASNVLNDLVEKKDGKLSLPVSFIEDEASFLYRGIIEGYYGEPWTYENRLDMINFMSKHRLNTYMYAPKCDSYHRDKWYMPYPEEEINKFKTLANLMKEKHIDFYYCISPGHAPEGEKGFVYVGDSDFERLFRKLDQLIEIGITSFGLLLDDIDYNLTGENLRIFKRPGLAHSHICNRVYNYLKSKVDNLKFVMCPTEYHQIGPTEYRTDLKENLDKDIYVFWTGDNVCAEVITDEHMILSKEAFGNRLLLWENFPVTDFTYGVRQYMGPIVNRSVDMHKYIDGFLINPMIYYEISKVAMITESHYAWNTYKYDSEKSFDLALKEFGMEFYNSSKEYINYNLPSVVTYGNLDYERSLVKNCDDEAILVYYDKVCESCSKLLELHLPIVDELKPWLKRVIKEYEVVRKIINGKVKHSDLLELLEDIHFSGSELFDYLVKERSLLSDEEYEKLISARRGNPWYRVWEYKRG
;
A
#
# COMPACT_ATOMS: atom_id res chain seq x y z
N MET A 1 -3.73 1.61 32.03
CA MET A 1 -4.85 1.76 31.08
C MET A 1 -5.21 0.36 30.64
N GLU A 2 -6.32 0.12 30.66
CA GLU A 2 -7.30 -0.92 30.76
C GLU A 2 -7.35 -1.85 29.53
N PRO A 3 -7.90 -3.08 29.67
CA PRO A 3 -8.24 -3.94 28.53
C PRO A 3 -8.97 -3.21 27.39
N MET A 4 -9.60 -2.07 27.69
CA MET A 4 -10.20 -1.17 26.69
C MET A 4 -9.19 -0.62 25.69
N LYS A 5 -7.98 -0.20 26.09
CA LYS A 5 -7.00 0.40 25.14
C LYS A 5 -6.49 -0.62 24.13
N PHE A 6 -6.19 -1.84 24.57
CA PHE A 6 -5.84 -2.91 23.65
C PHE A 6 -6.98 -3.21 22.68
N LYS A 7 -8.22 -3.32 23.18
CA LYS A 7 -9.40 -3.57 22.36
C LYS A 7 -9.70 -2.44 21.35
N GLU A 8 -9.38 -1.20 21.71
CA GLU A 8 -9.48 -0.06 20.78
C GLU A 8 -8.44 -0.14 19.69
N ASN A 9 -7.17 -0.39 20.01
CA ASN A 9 -6.08 -0.47 19.04
C ASN A 9 -6.16 -1.71 18.13
N TYR A 10 -6.74 -2.79 18.64
CA TYR A 10 -6.90 -4.07 17.94
C TYR A 10 -8.37 -4.42 17.69
N TYR A 11 -9.22 -3.43 17.41
CA TYR A 11 -10.65 -3.63 17.18
C TYR A 11 -10.95 -4.63 16.06
N TYR A 12 -10.02 -4.79 15.11
CA TYR A 12 -10.10 -5.68 13.96
C TYR A 12 -9.68 -7.13 14.23
N ILE A 13 -9.21 -7.47 15.44
CA ILE A 13 -8.99 -8.88 15.84
C ILE A 13 -10.31 -9.66 15.81
N LYS A 14 -10.27 -10.88 15.29
CA LYS A 14 -11.44 -11.74 15.12
C LYS A 14 -12.16 -11.96 16.44
N ASN A 15 -11.47 -12.45 17.47
CA ASN A 15 -12.03 -12.72 18.79
C ASN A 15 -11.07 -12.30 19.91
N PHE A 16 -11.56 -11.50 20.84
CA PHE A 16 -10.86 -11.13 22.06
C PHE A 16 -11.80 -11.23 23.25
N TYR A 17 -11.50 -12.16 24.15
CA TYR A 17 -12.26 -12.40 25.38
C TYR A 17 -11.35 -12.18 26.59
N THR A 18 -11.82 -11.42 27.58
CA THR A 18 -11.12 -11.21 28.84
C THR A 18 -12.09 -11.31 30.01
N LEU A 19 -11.62 -11.89 31.11
CA LEU A 19 -12.36 -11.97 32.38
C LEU A 19 -12.20 -10.73 33.25
N GLY A 20 -11.46 -9.70 32.76
CA GLY A 20 -11.15 -8.49 33.54
C GLY A 20 -10.06 -8.67 34.57
N SER A 21 -9.57 -9.89 34.80
CA SER A 21 -8.49 -10.19 35.72
C SER A 21 -7.13 -10.12 35.04
N LYS A 22 -6.07 -9.81 35.82
CA LYS A 22 -4.70 -9.64 35.33
C LYS A 22 -3.72 -10.42 36.17
N LEU A 23 -2.63 -10.86 35.55
CA LEU A 23 -1.41 -11.29 36.23
C LEU A 23 -0.51 -10.05 36.39
N TYR A 24 0.14 -9.90 37.56
CA TYR A 24 0.96 -8.74 37.90
C TYR A 24 2.40 -9.14 38.11
N PHE A 25 3.32 -8.28 37.69
CA PHE A 25 4.76 -8.50 37.74
C PHE A 25 5.44 -7.19 38.18
N ASP A 26 6.37 -7.29 39.14
CA ASP A 26 7.09 -6.10 39.66
C ASP A 26 8.19 -5.61 38.71
N ASN A 27 8.73 -6.51 37.88
CA ASN A 27 9.79 -6.28 36.91
C ASN A 27 9.40 -6.95 35.57
N LYS A 28 10.39 -7.44 34.81
CA LYS A 28 10.15 -8.23 33.60
C LYS A 28 9.30 -9.47 33.88
N ILE A 29 8.50 -9.85 32.92
CA ILE A 29 7.69 -11.07 32.93
C ILE A 29 8.64 -12.25 32.69
N LYS A 30 8.91 -13.05 33.73
CA LYS A 30 9.69 -14.27 33.58
C LYS A 30 8.86 -15.32 32.84
N VAL A 31 9.43 -15.91 31.78
CA VAL A 31 8.80 -16.97 30.97
C VAL A 31 9.66 -18.21 30.96
N VAL A 32 9.02 -19.37 31.11
CA VAL A 32 9.67 -20.69 30.98
C VAL A 32 9.32 -21.24 29.62
N LEU A 33 10.35 -21.46 28.80
CA LEU A 33 10.23 -22.01 27.44
C LEU A 33 10.70 -23.47 27.45
N ASN A 34 10.06 -24.30 26.65
CA ASN A 34 10.47 -25.69 26.39
C ASN A 34 11.00 -25.81 24.95
N GLU A 35 11.46 -27.00 24.57
CA GLU A 35 12.04 -27.26 23.24
C GLU A 35 11.14 -26.82 22.07
N LYS A 36 9.82 -26.89 22.22
CA LYS A 36 8.86 -26.46 21.20
C LYS A 36 8.61 -24.97 21.20
N SER A 37 8.65 -24.32 22.36
CA SER A 37 8.33 -22.89 22.52
C SER A 37 9.55 -21.98 22.48
N ILE A 38 10.78 -22.52 22.43
CA ILE A 38 12.02 -21.72 22.42
C ILE A 38 12.06 -20.72 21.24
N GLU A 39 11.45 -21.05 20.13
CA GLU A 39 11.44 -20.18 18.96
C GLU A 39 10.72 -18.83 19.18
N ILE A 40 9.85 -18.74 20.19
CA ILE A 40 9.15 -17.48 20.52
C ILE A 40 10.11 -16.44 21.07
N GLU A 41 11.23 -16.84 21.70
CA GLU A 41 12.19 -15.94 22.33
C GLU A 41 12.65 -14.81 21.40
N LYS A 42 12.88 -15.15 20.13
CA LYS A 42 13.33 -14.17 19.12
C LYS A 42 12.33 -13.05 18.83
N TYR A 43 11.04 -13.25 19.16
CA TYR A 43 9.97 -12.29 18.93
C TYR A 43 9.47 -11.60 20.20
N LEU A 44 9.84 -12.10 21.39
CA LEU A 44 9.48 -11.44 22.65
C LEU A 44 10.27 -10.16 22.83
N ASN A 45 9.58 -9.11 23.29
CA ASN A 45 10.23 -7.85 23.66
C ASN A 45 11.10 -8.04 24.91
N LYS A 46 12.42 -7.94 24.74
CA LYS A 46 13.41 -8.14 25.81
C LYS A 46 13.31 -7.12 26.97
N ASP A 47 12.62 -5.99 26.76
CA ASP A 47 12.35 -5.02 27.82
C ASP A 47 11.18 -5.46 28.70
N LEU A 48 10.28 -6.29 28.17
CA LEU A 48 9.09 -6.80 28.85
C LEU A 48 9.28 -8.21 29.41
N TYR A 49 10.01 -9.07 28.70
CA TYR A 49 10.14 -10.50 28.99
C TYR A 49 11.58 -10.91 29.28
N GLU A 50 11.71 -11.94 30.13
CA GLU A 50 12.97 -12.60 30.47
C GLU A 50 12.77 -14.12 30.45
N VAL A 51 13.59 -14.86 29.69
CA VAL A 51 13.59 -16.32 29.73
C VAL A 51 14.26 -16.80 31.02
N SER A 52 13.57 -17.67 31.78
CA SER A 52 13.96 -18.11 33.12
C SER A 52 13.57 -19.58 33.34
N THR A 53 14.07 -20.15 34.44
CA THR A 53 13.67 -21.49 34.90
C THR A 53 12.38 -21.49 35.71
N GLU A 54 11.90 -20.33 36.12
CA GLU A 54 10.66 -20.12 36.88
C GLU A 54 9.85 -18.95 36.27
N GLY A 55 8.52 -18.99 36.31
CA GLY A 55 7.65 -17.94 35.81
C GLY A 55 6.43 -18.49 35.05
N LEU A 56 5.96 -17.74 34.05
CA LEU A 56 4.88 -18.17 33.21
C LEU A 56 5.34 -19.29 32.26
N GLN A 57 4.65 -20.41 32.31
CA GLN A 57 4.89 -21.51 31.35
C GLN A 57 4.35 -21.12 29.98
N VAL A 58 5.20 -21.12 28.95
CA VAL A 58 4.77 -20.88 27.57
C VAL A 58 4.77 -22.18 26.77
N ASN A 59 3.60 -22.55 26.27
CA ASN A 59 3.41 -23.71 25.41
C ASN A 59 3.14 -23.23 23.97
N LEU A 60 3.80 -23.90 23.01
CA LEU A 60 3.58 -23.69 21.59
C LEU A 60 2.95 -24.95 20.98
N GLU A 61 1.80 -24.77 20.34
CA GLU A 61 1.10 -25.81 19.60
C GLU A 61 1.07 -25.47 18.09
N ILE A 62 1.39 -26.45 17.24
CA ILE A 62 1.30 -26.29 15.80
C ILE A 62 -0.02 -26.90 15.32
N GLY A 63 -0.75 -26.18 14.45
CA GLY A 63 -1.99 -26.68 13.86
C GLY A 63 -3.16 -25.70 13.97
N ASN A 64 -3.11 -24.65 13.18
CA ASN A 64 -4.25 -23.79 12.85
C ASN A 64 -4.38 -23.78 11.32
N ALA A 65 -5.53 -24.13 10.77
CA ALA A 65 -5.73 -24.25 9.32
C ALA A 65 -6.02 -22.91 8.62
N SER A 66 -6.22 -21.82 9.38
CA SER A 66 -6.56 -20.51 8.83
C SER A 66 -5.35 -19.75 8.30
N ILE A 67 -5.59 -18.75 7.46
CA ILE A 67 -4.55 -17.93 6.83
C ILE A 67 -3.81 -17.11 7.90
N ASP A 68 -2.53 -17.39 8.10
CA ASP A 68 -1.67 -16.76 9.12
C ASP A 68 -2.32 -16.71 10.52
N GLY A 69 -3.22 -17.66 10.80
CA GLY A 69 -4.04 -17.70 12.00
C GLY A 69 -3.27 -18.14 13.24
N TYR A 70 -3.70 -17.62 14.39
CA TYR A 70 -3.17 -17.94 15.69
C TYR A 70 -4.23 -17.85 16.78
N SER A 71 -3.95 -18.49 17.93
CA SER A 71 -4.67 -18.18 19.16
C SER A 71 -3.69 -18.04 20.33
N ILE A 72 -4.05 -17.21 21.31
CA ILE A 72 -3.31 -16.97 22.55
C ILE A 72 -4.27 -17.19 23.71
N ASN A 73 -3.93 -18.10 24.62
CA ASN A 73 -4.71 -18.36 25.82
C ASN A 73 -3.84 -18.09 27.05
N ILE A 74 -4.18 -17.08 27.84
CA ILE A 74 -3.51 -16.68 29.07
C ILE A 74 -4.41 -17.03 30.24
N THR A 75 -3.93 -17.90 31.14
CA THR A 75 -4.73 -18.46 32.23
C THR A 75 -4.25 -18.03 33.61
N PHE A 76 -5.13 -18.12 34.61
CA PHE A 76 -4.78 -17.92 36.04
C PHE A 76 -3.72 -18.89 36.58
N LYS A 77 -3.48 -19.99 35.87
CA LYS A 77 -2.49 -21.00 36.29
C LYS A 77 -1.05 -20.64 35.88
N ASN A 78 -0.82 -19.37 35.50
CA ASN A 78 0.47 -18.91 35.00
C ASN A 78 0.93 -19.67 33.75
N VAL A 79 -0.02 -19.98 32.84
CA VAL A 79 0.25 -20.65 31.58
C VAL A 79 -0.22 -19.78 30.44
N ILE A 80 0.65 -19.60 29.45
CA ILE A 80 0.35 -19.04 28.13
C ILE A 80 0.42 -20.18 27.13
N THR A 81 -0.66 -20.40 26.38
CA THR A 81 -0.65 -21.34 25.25
C THR A 81 -0.85 -20.56 23.96
N ILE A 82 0.11 -20.68 23.05
CA ILE A 82 0.05 -20.11 21.71
C ILE A 82 -0.16 -21.26 20.71
N LYS A 83 -1.16 -21.14 19.87
CA LYS A 83 -1.40 -22.07 18.77
C LYS A 83 -1.28 -21.31 17.45
N CYS A 84 -0.45 -21.79 16.54
CA CYS A 84 -0.19 -21.17 15.24
C CYS A 84 0.10 -22.24 14.18
N ASN A 85 0.08 -21.87 12.89
CA ASN A 85 0.30 -22.80 11.79
C ASN A 85 1.70 -22.68 11.14
N ASN A 86 2.37 -21.55 11.32
CA ASN A 86 3.69 -21.28 10.73
C ASN A 86 4.44 -20.18 11.51
N GLN A 87 5.68 -19.90 11.11
CA GLN A 87 6.53 -18.89 11.76
C GLN A 87 5.97 -17.46 11.65
N ARG A 88 5.26 -17.16 10.57
CA ARG A 88 4.61 -15.84 10.38
C ARG A 88 3.49 -15.65 11.40
N SER A 89 2.62 -16.64 11.57
CA SER A 89 1.57 -16.58 12.59
C SER A 89 2.14 -16.55 14.02
N LEU A 90 3.29 -17.20 14.26
CA LEU A 90 4.00 -17.10 15.55
C LEU A 90 4.52 -15.68 15.79
N LEU A 91 5.11 -15.02 14.79
CA LEU A 91 5.52 -13.62 14.86
C LEU A 91 4.33 -12.72 15.21
N TYR A 92 3.19 -12.88 14.52
CA TYR A 92 1.99 -12.06 14.77
C TYR A 92 1.40 -12.30 16.17
N ALA A 93 1.33 -13.54 16.62
CA ALA A 93 0.93 -13.87 17.98
C ALA A 93 1.85 -13.25 19.02
N SER A 94 3.17 -13.28 18.77
CA SER A 94 4.16 -12.70 19.68
C SER A 94 4.06 -11.17 19.74
N ASN A 95 3.82 -10.50 18.62
CA ASN A 95 3.58 -9.05 18.60
C ASN A 95 2.34 -8.69 19.43
N VAL A 96 1.24 -9.43 19.27
CA VAL A 96 0.04 -9.24 20.10
C VAL A 96 0.31 -9.51 21.57
N LEU A 97 1.07 -10.55 21.89
CA LEU A 97 1.43 -10.85 23.28
C LEU A 97 2.28 -9.72 23.90
N ASN A 98 3.21 -9.12 23.15
CA ASN A 98 3.98 -7.95 23.59
C ASN A 98 3.07 -6.75 23.85
N ASP A 99 2.10 -6.48 22.97
CA ASP A 99 1.19 -5.33 23.06
C ASP A 99 0.09 -5.49 24.11
N LEU A 100 -0.17 -6.73 24.57
CA LEU A 100 -1.06 -7.00 25.70
C LEU A 100 -0.49 -6.57 27.04
N VAL A 101 0.84 -6.40 27.13
CA VAL A 101 1.48 -6.01 28.38
C VAL A 101 1.21 -4.54 28.69
N GLU A 102 0.59 -4.30 29.82
CA GLU A 102 0.39 -2.95 30.32
C GLU A 102 1.44 -2.60 31.37
N LYS A 103 1.97 -1.38 31.30
CA LYS A 103 2.90 -0.82 32.31
C LYS A 103 2.22 0.32 33.04
N LYS A 104 2.08 0.15 34.37
CA LYS A 104 1.50 1.17 35.24
C LYS A 104 2.25 1.21 36.56
N ASP A 105 2.62 2.41 37.02
CA ASP A 105 3.32 2.65 38.32
C ASP A 105 4.56 1.75 38.53
N GLY A 106 5.31 1.52 37.45
CA GLY A 106 6.51 0.68 37.44
C GLY A 106 6.25 -0.83 37.41
N LYS A 107 5.00 -1.27 37.49
CA LYS A 107 4.59 -2.67 37.42
C LYS A 107 4.10 -3.03 36.01
N LEU A 108 4.33 -4.28 35.62
CA LEU A 108 3.78 -4.87 34.41
C LEU A 108 2.54 -5.69 34.74
N SER A 109 1.58 -5.72 33.85
CA SER A 109 0.42 -6.61 33.94
C SER A 109 0.05 -7.22 32.59
N LEU A 110 -0.47 -8.46 32.64
CA LEU A 110 -0.91 -9.21 31.48
C LEU A 110 -2.35 -9.70 31.72
N PRO A 111 -3.32 -9.38 30.86
CA PRO A 111 -4.71 -9.77 31.06
C PRO A 111 -4.89 -11.29 30.93
N VAL A 112 -5.67 -11.88 31.81
CA VAL A 112 -6.18 -13.25 31.62
C VAL A 112 -7.20 -13.20 30.50
N SER A 113 -6.86 -13.81 29.35
CA SER A 113 -7.58 -13.60 28.11
C SER A 113 -7.44 -14.77 27.14
N PHE A 114 -8.39 -14.84 26.21
CA PHE A 114 -8.32 -15.67 25.01
C PHE A 114 -8.43 -14.78 23.78
N ILE A 115 -7.49 -14.96 22.85
CA ILE A 115 -7.44 -14.27 21.57
C ILE A 115 -7.39 -15.33 20.49
N GLU A 116 -8.19 -15.14 19.46
CA GLU A 116 -8.15 -15.90 18.22
C GLU A 116 -8.22 -14.93 17.04
N ASP A 117 -7.31 -15.10 16.10
CA ASP A 117 -7.21 -14.18 14.98
C ASP A 117 -6.68 -14.88 13.73
N GLU A 118 -7.03 -14.35 12.57
CA GLU A 118 -6.61 -14.84 11.25
C GLU A 118 -6.76 -13.74 10.20
N ALA A 119 -6.00 -13.84 9.11
CA ALA A 119 -6.10 -12.91 8.00
C ALA A 119 -7.23 -13.25 7.04
N SER A 120 -7.84 -12.23 6.44
CA SER A 120 -8.81 -12.42 5.35
C SER A 120 -8.11 -12.81 4.04
N PHE A 121 -7.02 -12.15 3.66
CA PHE A 121 -6.31 -12.43 2.41
C PHE A 121 -5.04 -13.26 2.62
N LEU A 122 -4.74 -14.13 1.67
CA LEU A 122 -3.50 -14.92 1.65
C LEU A 122 -2.28 -14.02 1.43
N TYR A 123 -2.36 -13.11 0.45
CA TYR A 123 -1.33 -12.10 0.16
C TYR A 123 -1.84 -10.72 0.56
N ARG A 124 -1.07 -10.02 1.37
CA ARG A 124 -1.36 -8.68 1.87
C ARG A 124 -0.07 -7.88 1.80
N GLY A 125 -0.07 -6.79 1.07
CA GLY A 125 1.21 -6.12 0.95
C GLY A 125 1.23 -4.94 0.01
N ILE A 126 2.40 -4.68 -0.51
CA ILE A 126 2.73 -3.50 -1.29
C ILE A 126 3.24 -3.94 -2.64
N ILE A 127 2.79 -3.25 -3.67
CA ILE A 127 3.43 -3.27 -4.97
C ILE A 127 4.00 -1.88 -5.26
N GLU A 128 5.33 -1.74 -5.26
CA GLU A 128 6.01 -0.50 -5.65
C GLU A 128 5.93 -0.36 -7.19
N GLY A 129 4.70 -0.12 -7.69
CA GLY A 129 4.37 -0.19 -9.11
C GLY A 129 3.98 1.15 -9.73
N TYR A 130 4.17 2.25 -9.02
CA TYR A 130 3.85 3.60 -9.46
C TYR A 130 4.88 4.16 -10.43
N TYR A 131 4.46 5.14 -11.20
CA TYR A 131 5.35 6.00 -11.99
C TYR A 131 5.86 7.15 -11.13
N GLY A 132 7.11 7.56 -11.35
CA GLY A 132 7.78 8.62 -10.62
C GLY A 132 9.07 8.15 -9.95
N GLU A 133 9.66 8.99 -9.09
CA GLU A 133 10.89 8.66 -8.38
C GLU A 133 10.67 7.42 -7.50
N PRO A 134 11.45 6.35 -7.68
CA PRO A 134 11.34 5.18 -6.82
C PRO A 134 11.71 5.52 -5.38
N TRP A 135 11.13 4.82 -4.43
CA TRP A 135 11.56 4.93 -3.03
C TRP A 135 13.05 4.65 -2.88
N THR A 136 13.71 5.32 -1.95
CA THR A 136 15.13 5.12 -1.67
C THR A 136 15.38 3.73 -1.08
N TYR A 137 16.63 3.31 -1.08
CA TYR A 137 17.02 2.05 -0.43
C TYR A 137 16.68 2.05 1.06
N GLU A 138 16.91 3.18 1.74
CA GLU A 138 16.61 3.41 3.15
C GLU A 138 15.10 3.32 3.43
N ASN A 139 14.28 3.90 2.55
CA ASN A 139 12.82 3.78 2.64
C ASN A 139 12.37 2.33 2.55
N ARG A 140 12.97 1.52 1.66
CA ARG A 140 12.65 0.09 1.55
C ARG A 140 13.09 -0.70 2.77
N LEU A 141 14.22 -0.36 3.40
CA LEU A 141 14.64 -0.97 4.67
C LEU A 141 13.66 -0.66 5.81
N ASP A 142 13.20 0.59 5.92
CA ASP A 142 12.20 0.98 6.92
C ASP A 142 10.84 0.33 6.63
N MET A 143 10.45 0.23 5.36
CA MET A 143 9.19 -0.41 4.94
C MET A 143 9.09 -1.87 5.38
N ILE A 144 10.18 -2.61 5.46
CA ILE A 144 10.19 -4.00 5.97
C ILE A 144 9.69 -4.06 7.42
N ASN A 145 10.12 -3.11 8.25
CA ASN A 145 9.68 -3.01 9.65
C ASN A 145 8.21 -2.58 9.74
N PHE A 146 7.82 -1.59 8.94
CA PHE A 146 6.43 -1.15 8.83
C PHE A 146 5.51 -2.32 8.42
N MET A 147 5.85 -3.06 7.39
CA MET A 147 5.08 -4.23 6.92
C MET A 147 4.95 -5.30 8.00
N SER A 148 6.04 -5.62 8.69
CA SER A 148 6.04 -6.60 9.77
C SER A 148 5.11 -6.18 10.93
N LYS A 149 5.12 -4.89 11.29
CA LYS A 149 4.25 -4.31 12.32
C LYS A 149 2.77 -4.38 11.91
N HIS A 150 2.46 -4.03 10.65
CA HIS A 150 1.10 -3.98 10.12
C HIS A 150 0.62 -5.29 9.48
N ARG A 151 1.33 -6.41 9.70
CA ARG A 151 0.95 -7.76 9.23
C ARG A 151 0.81 -7.87 7.72
N LEU A 152 1.54 -7.03 6.98
CA LEU A 152 1.70 -7.15 5.54
C LEU A 152 2.80 -8.20 5.26
N ASN A 153 2.52 -9.13 4.36
CA ASN A 153 3.37 -10.31 4.15
C ASN A 153 3.95 -10.41 2.73
N THR A 154 3.70 -9.43 1.87
CA THR A 154 4.09 -9.50 0.46
C THR A 154 4.62 -8.13 0.01
N TYR A 155 5.85 -8.09 -0.47
CA TYR A 155 6.43 -6.91 -1.11
C TYR A 155 6.76 -7.23 -2.56
N MET A 156 6.24 -6.44 -3.49
CA MET A 156 6.48 -6.58 -4.92
C MET A 156 7.29 -5.40 -5.44
N TYR A 157 8.52 -5.67 -5.89
CA TYR A 157 9.40 -4.69 -6.49
C TYR A 157 9.07 -4.53 -7.97
N ALA A 158 8.47 -3.42 -8.34
CA ALA A 158 8.02 -3.13 -9.71
C ALA A 158 8.12 -1.65 -10.10
N PRO A 159 9.14 -0.86 -9.64
CA PRO A 159 9.17 0.58 -9.88
C PRO A 159 9.34 0.87 -11.37
N LYS A 160 8.37 1.57 -11.95
CA LYS A 160 8.30 1.85 -13.40
C LYS A 160 9.50 2.64 -13.93
N CYS A 161 10.20 3.33 -13.07
CA CYS A 161 11.39 4.15 -13.41
C CYS A 161 12.72 3.44 -13.14
N ASP A 162 12.72 2.21 -12.67
CA ASP A 162 13.90 1.35 -12.73
C ASP A 162 14.10 0.84 -14.16
N SER A 163 15.12 1.37 -14.84
CA SER A 163 15.40 0.97 -16.22
C SER A 163 15.69 -0.53 -16.37
N TYR A 164 16.30 -1.16 -15.35
CA TYR A 164 16.60 -2.59 -15.37
C TYR A 164 15.35 -3.46 -15.21
N HIS A 165 14.31 -2.93 -14.63
CA HIS A 165 12.99 -3.59 -14.57
C HIS A 165 12.25 -3.52 -15.92
N ARG A 166 12.41 -2.44 -16.71
CA ARG A 166 11.67 -2.18 -17.96
C ARG A 166 12.57 -2.12 -19.20
N ASP A 167 13.15 -0.96 -19.48
CA ASP A 167 13.82 -0.68 -20.77
C ASP A 167 15.07 -1.55 -20.99
N LYS A 168 15.78 -1.85 -19.92
CA LYS A 168 16.98 -2.72 -19.91
C LYS A 168 16.69 -4.08 -19.27
N TRP A 169 15.46 -4.58 -19.43
CA TRP A 169 15.03 -5.86 -18.84
C TRP A 169 16.00 -7.01 -19.13
N TYR A 170 16.70 -6.96 -20.25
CA TYR A 170 17.66 -7.95 -20.73
C TYR A 170 19.06 -7.83 -20.10
N MET A 171 19.35 -6.74 -19.40
CA MET A 171 20.65 -6.52 -18.76
C MET A 171 20.62 -6.99 -17.30
N PRO A 172 21.63 -7.76 -16.86
CA PRO A 172 21.80 -8.03 -15.43
C PRO A 172 22.01 -6.73 -14.65
N TYR A 173 21.61 -6.73 -13.38
CA TYR A 173 21.91 -5.61 -12.47
C TYR A 173 23.40 -5.53 -12.17
N PRO A 174 23.96 -4.31 -11.96
CA PRO A 174 25.29 -4.14 -11.39
C PRO A 174 25.41 -4.82 -10.01
N GLU A 175 26.65 -5.20 -9.64
CA GLU A 175 26.91 -5.89 -8.37
C GLU A 175 26.43 -5.10 -7.14
N GLU A 176 26.59 -3.78 -7.15
CA GLU A 176 26.11 -2.92 -6.06
C GLU A 176 24.59 -3.06 -5.84
N GLU A 177 23.79 -3.02 -6.90
CA GLU A 177 22.34 -3.15 -6.82
C GLU A 177 21.91 -4.57 -6.40
N ILE A 178 22.59 -5.59 -6.89
CA ILE A 178 22.36 -6.98 -6.47
C ILE A 178 22.63 -7.15 -4.97
N ASN A 179 23.65 -6.52 -4.43
CA ASN A 179 23.94 -6.60 -2.99
C ASN A 179 22.85 -5.89 -2.16
N LYS A 180 22.27 -4.80 -2.66
CA LYS A 180 21.10 -4.14 -2.04
C LYS A 180 19.89 -5.09 -2.05
N PHE A 181 19.56 -5.72 -3.19
CA PHE A 181 18.48 -6.72 -3.27
C PHE A 181 18.71 -7.90 -2.34
N LYS A 182 19.94 -8.41 -2.25
CA LYS A 182 20.28 -9.51 -1.33
C LYS A 182 20.02 -9.13 0.13
N THR A 183 20.36 -7.91 0.52
CA THR A 183 20.10 -7.42 1.88
C THR A 183 18.61 -7.31 2.15
N LEU A 184 17.84 -6.72 1.22
CA LEU A 184 16.38 -6.63 1.33
C LEU A 184 15.73 -8.03 1.42
N ALA A 185 16.13 -8.95 0.54
CA ALA A 185 15.60 -10.33 0.53
C ALA A 185 15.85 -11.06 1.86
N ASN A 186 17.05 -10.92 2.42
CA ASN A 186 17.38 -11.53 3.71
C ASN A 186 16.54 -10.95 4.86
N LEU A 187 16.41 -9.62 4.94
CA LEU A 187 15.61 -8.97 5.96
C LEU A 187 14.12 -9.30 5.84
N MET A 188 13.58 -9.33 4.62
CA MET A 188 12.19 -9.75 4.38
C MET A 188 11.97 -11.21 4.80
N LYS A 189 12.93 -12.10 4.49
CA LYS A 189 12.87 -13.49 4.94
C LYS A 189 12.85 -13.62 6.47
N GLU A 190 13.65 -12.84 7.18
CA GLU A 190 13.67 -12.80 8.66
C GLU A 190 12.32 -12.33 9.23
N LYS A 191 11.63 -11.42 8.54
CA LYS A 191 10.30 -10.92 8.91
C LYS A 191 9.15 -11.73 8.31
N HIS A 192 9.44 -12.84 7.64
CA HIS A 192 8.46 -13.70 6.95
C HIS A 192 7.62 -12.95 5.89
N ILE A 193 8.22 -11.99 5.20
CA ILE A 193 7.65 -11.26 4.08
C ILE A 193 8.13 -11.90 2.78
N ASP A 194 7.20 -12.21 1.90
CA ASP A 194 7.50 -12.73 0.56
C ASP A 194 7.98 -11.58 -0.33
N PHE A 195 9.22 -11.68 -0.81
CA PHE A 195 9.80 -10.70 -1.73
C PHE A 195 9.60 -11.15 -3.17
N TYR A 196 8.77 -10.44 -3.92
CA TYR A 196 8.59 -10.65 -5.36
C TYR A 196 9.47 -9.66 -6.14
N TYR A 197 10.27 -10.19 -7.05
CA TYR A 197 10.86 -9.37 -8.11
C TYR A 197 9.96 -9.42 -9.33
N CYS A 198 9.47 -8.26 -9.76
CA CYS A 198 8.69 -8.14 -10.99
C CYS A 198 9.55 -7.62 -12.13
N ILE A 199 9.25 -8.04 -13.37
CA ILE A 199 9.94 -7.58 -14.58
C ILE A 199 8.92 -7.31 -15.68
N SER A 200 9.16 -6.25 -16.48
CA SER A 200 8.31 -5.84 -17.59
C SER A 200 9.10 -5.83 -18.90
N PRO A 201 9.24 -6.99 -19.59
CA PRO A 201 10.10 -7.12 -20.76
C PRO A 201 9.45 -6.63 -22.06
N GLY A 202 8.23 -6.09 -22.01
CA GLY A 202 7.50 -5.63 -23.19
C GLY A 202 7.95 -4.29 -23.77
N HIS A 203 8.74 -3.52 -23.00
CA HIS A 203 9.26 -2.24 -23.45
C HIS A 203 10.55 -2.42 -24.25
N ALA A 204 10.62 -1.72 -25.41
CA ALA A 204 11.83 -1.64 -26.19
C ALA A 204 12.54 -0.30 -25.93
N PRO A 205 13.88 -0.28 -25.81
CA PRO A 205 14.62 0.96 -25.89
C PRO A 205 14.33 1.70 -27.20
N GLU A 206 14.43 3.02 -27.19
CA GLU A 206 14.20 3.83 -28.40
C GLU A 206 15.07 3.34 -29.57
N GLY A 207 14.43 2.94 -30.68
CA GLY A 207 15.08 2.39 -31.87
C GLY A 207 15.39 0.88 -31.84
N GLU A 208 15.07 0.17 -30.77
CA GLU A 208 15.19 -1.31 -30.69
C GLU A 208 13.84 -2.01 -30.89
N LYS A 209 13.92 -3.32 -31.17
CA LYS A 209 12.71 -4.15 -31.28
C LYS A 209 12.21 -4.53 -29.89
N GLY A 210 10.88 -4.56 -29.71
CA GLY A 210 10.26 -5.14 -28.52
C GLY A 210 10.59 -6.64 -28.36
N PHE A 211 10.21 -7.22 -27.25
CA PHE A 211 10.45 -8.63 -26.92
C PHE A 211 9.88 -9.55 -28.02
N VAL A 212 10.71 -10.44 -28.54
CA VAL A 212 10.29 -11.43 -29.53
C VAL A 212 9.86 -12.70 -28.80
N TYR A 213 8.56 -12.97 -28.78
CA TYR A 213 7.97 -14.12 -28.09
C TYR A 213 8.25 -15.45 -28.80
N VAL A 214 8.83 -15.40 -29.98
CA VAL A 214 9.20 -16.57 -30.79
C VAL A 214 10.71 -16.78 -30.71
N GLY A 215 11.13 -18.03 -30.58
CA GLY A 215 12.55 -18.40 -30.48
C GLY A 215 13.11 -18.29 -29.06
N ASP A 216 14.44 -18.29 -28.93
CA ASP A 216 15.14 -18.48 -27.68
C ASP A 216 15.93 -17.25 -27.22
N SER A 217 16.37 -16.41 -28.15
CA SER A 217 17.34 -15.34 -27.88
C SER A 217 16.93 -14.38 -26.75
N ASP A 218 15.69 -13.87 -26.80
CA ASP A 218 15.22 -12.92 -25.76
C ASP A 218 14.89 -13.64 -24.46
N PHE A 219 14.43 -14.88 -24.53
CA PHE A 219 14.25 -15.73 -23.35
C PHE A 219 15.56 -16.03 -22.65
N GLU A 220 16.64 -16.35 -23.36
CA GLU A 220 17.96 -16.56 -22.77
C GLU A 220 18.49 -15.30 -22.06
N ARG A 221 18.22 -14.13 -22.62
CA ARG A 221 18.57 -12.82 -21.99
C ARG A 221 17.76 -12.62 -20.71
N LEU A 222 16.46 -12.87 -20.76
CA LEU A 222 15.56 -12.76 -19.61
C LEU A 222 15.95 -13.78 -18.51
N PHE A 223 16.19 -15.02 -18.88
CA PHE A 223 16.54 -16.07 -17.93
C PHE A 223 17.85 -15.82 -17.21
N ARG A 224 18.87 -15.28 -17.88
CA ARG A 224 20.12 -14.86 -17.22
C ARG A 224 19.90 -13.81 -16.14
N LYS A 225 18.98 -12.89 -16.38
CA LYS A 225 18.61 -11.91 -15.36
C LYS A 225 17.86 -12.52 -14.19
N LEU A 226 16.93 -13.41 -14.46
CA LEU A 226 16.19 -14.13 -13.41
C LEU A 226 17.12 -15.03 -12.59
N ASP A 227 18.11 -15.71 -13.21
CA ASP A 227 19.12 -16.51 -12.52
C ASP A 227 19.93 -15.67 -11.52
N GLN A 228 20.33 -14.44 -11.88
CA GLN A 228 21.02 -13.52 -10.97
C GLN A 228 20.21 -13.24 -9.70
N LEU A 229 18.90 -13.15 -9.81
CA LEU A 229 18.00 -12.90 -8.67
C LEU A 229 17.73 -14.17 -7.86
N ILE A 230 17.65 -15.33 -8.52
CA ILE A 230 17.56 -16.63 -7.84
C ILE A 230 18.81 -16.88 -6.99
N GLU A 231 20.00 -16.58 -7.50
CA GLU A 231 21.29 -16.75 -6.80
C GLU A 231 21.37 -15.98 -5.47
N ILE A 232 20.67 -14.86 -5.35
CA ILE A 232 20.58 -14.08 -4.09
C ILE A 232 19.42 -14.49 -3.19
N GLY A 233 18.66 -15.54 -3.57
CA GLY A 233 17.63 -16.16 -2.75
C GLY A 233 16.20 -15.64 -3.00
N ILE A 234 15.93 -14.91 -4.08
CA ILE A 234 14.57 -14.53 -4.47
C ILE A 234 13.86 -15.76 -5.06
N THR A 235 12.67 -16.06 -4.55
CA THR A 235 11.87 -17.24 -4.92
C THR A 235 10.48 -16.90 -5.44
N SER A 236 10.14 -15.62 -5.51
CA SER A 236 8.83 -15.16 -5.98
C SER A 236 9.02 -14.12 -7.08
N PHE A 237 8.25 -14.23 -8.15
CA PHE A 237 8.45 -13.43 -9.36
C PHE A 237 7.14 -12.94 -9.95
N GLY A 238 7.21 -11.79 -10.64
CA GLY A 238 6.11 -11.24 -11.43
C GLY A 238 6.55 -10.91 -12.86
N LEU A 239 5.67 -11.17 -13.83
CA LEU A 239 5.84 -10.76 -15.21
C LEU A 239 4.77 -9.73 -15.57
N LEU A 240 5.17 -8.49 -15.81
CA LEU A 240 4.26 -7.38 -16.01
C LEU A 240 4.15 -7.04 -17.51
N LEU A 241 2.94 -7.17 -18.07
CA LEU A 241 2.60 -6.89 -19.47
C LEU A 241 1.50 -5.83 -19.54
N ASP A 242 1.39 -4.98 -18.49
CA ASP A 242 0.36 -3.96 -18.35
C ASP A 242 0.50 -2.83 -19.37
N ASP A 243 1.49 -1.98 -19.27
CA ASP A 243 1.62 -0.77 -20.07
C ASP A 243 2.50 -0.97 -21.34
N ILE A 244 2.27 -2.04 -22.07
CA ILE A 244 2.95 -2.35 -23.34
C ILE A 244 2.02 -2.16 -24.53
N ASP A 245 2.58 -2.13 -25.75
CA ASP A 245 1.75 -2.07 -26.94
C ASP A 245 0.88 -3.33 -27.05
N TYR A 246 -0.43 -3.13 -27.10
CA TYR A 246 -1.41 -4.21 -27.25
C TYR A 246 -1.25 -4.94 -28.58
N ASN A 247 -0.85 -4.22 -29.64
CA ASN A 247 -0.79 -4.75 -30.98
C ASN A 247 0.51 -5.51 -31.21
N LEU A 248 0.39 -6.79 -31.53
CA LEU A 248 1.52 -7.59 -31.96
C LEU A 248 2.05 -7.11 -33.32
N THR A 249 3.36 -7.15 -33.49
CA THR A 249 4.03 -6.78 -34.73
C THR A 249 4.99 -7.88 -35.20
N GLY A 250 5.45 -7.80 -36.44
CA GLY A 250 6.49 -8.67 -36.98
C GLY A 250 6.19 -10.16 -36.86
N GLU A 251 7.13 -10.89 -36.33
CA GLU A 251 7.05 -12.34 -36.15
C GLU A 251 6.05 -12.77 -35.07
N ASN A 252 5.91 -11.96 -34.01
CA ASN A 252 4.92 -12.19 -32.96
C ASN A 252 3.49 -12.21 -33.55
N LEU A 253 3.15 -11.23 -34.42
CA LEU A 253 1.85 -11.19 -35.08
C LEU A 253 1.67 -12.38 -36.02
N ARG A 254 2.72 -12.73 -36.78
CA ARG A 254 2.66 -13.84 -37.75
C ARG A 254 2.33 -15.17 -37.07
N ILE A 255 2.90 -15.43 -35.88
CA ILE A 255 2.78 -16.71 -35.18
C ILE A 255 1.55 -16.76 -34.27
N PHE A 256 1.40 -15.75 -33.40
CA PHE A 256 0.34 -15.79 -32.37
C PHE A 256 -0.97 -15.19 -32.83
N LYS A 257 -0.94 -14.22 -33.78
CA LYS A 257 -2.12 -13.51 -34.32
C LYS A 257 -2.88 -12.66 -33.30
N ARG A 258 -2.95 -13.07 -32.03
CA ARG A 258 -3.66 -12.39 -30.95
C ARG A 258 -2.72 -12.20 -29.73
N PRO A 259 -2.81 -11.05 -29.04
CA PRO A 259 -1.94 -10.74 -27.90
C PRO A 259 -2.15 -11.70 -26.71
N GLY A 260 -3.39 -12.13 -26.44
CA GLY A 260 -3.66 -13.06 -25.33
C GLY A 260 -2.93 -14.40 -25.48
N LEU A 261 -2.80 -14.93 -26.70
CA LEU A 261 -2.02 -16.16 -26.99
C LEU A 261 -0.52 -15.93 -26.81
N ALA A 262 0.00 -14.78 -27.27
CA ALA A 262 1.42 -14.44 -27.12
C ALA A 262 1.79 -14.24 -25.64
N HIS A 263 0.94 -13.55 -24.88
CA HIS A 263 1.14 -13.28 -23.47
C HIS A 263 1.01 -14.55 -22.61
N SER A 264 0.09 -15.45 -22.93
CA SER A 264 0.04 -16.78 -22.29
C SER A 264 1.32 -17.57 -22.54
N HIS A 265 1.85 -17.52 -23.78
CA HIS A 265 3.08 -18.22 -24.16
C HIS A 265 4.29 -17.73 -23.36
N ILE A 266 4.54 -16.42 -23.28
CA ILE A 266 5.68 -15.89 -22.53
C ILE A 266 5.52 -16.21 -21.04
N CYS A 267 4.33 -16.01 -20.47
CA CYS A 267 4.08 -16.29 -19.05
C CYS A 267 4.33 -17.77 -18.70
N ASN A 268 3.77 -18.70 -19.48
CA ASN A 268 3.98 -20.12 -19.26
C ASN A 268 5.46 -20.53 -19.40
N ARG A 269 6.15 -19.96 -20.40
CA ARG A 269 7.56 -20.28 -20.64
C ARG A 269 8.45 -19.79 -19.48
N VAL A 270 8.23 -18.55 -19.00
CA VAL A 270 8.95 -18.00 -17.85
C VAL A 270 8.59 -18.76 -16.57
N TYR A 271 7.31 -19.04 -16.35
CA TYR A 271 6.86 -19.85 -15.21
C TYR A 271 7.51 -21.23 -15.16
N ASN A 272 7.50 -21.97 -16.28
CA ASN A 272 8.09 -23.29 -16.36
C ASN A 272 9.61 -23.26 -16.13
N TYR A 273 10.30 -22.25 -16.65
CA TYR A 273 11.71 -22.05 -16.38
C TYR A 273 11.98 -21.84 -14.89
N LEU A 274 11.28 -20.92 -14.26
CA LEU A 274 11.42 -20.63 -12.83
C LEU A 274 11.05 -21.83 -11.96
N LYS A 275 9.98 -22.56 -12.30
CA LYS A 275 9.52 -23.76 -11.59
C LYS A 275 10.58 -24.88 -11.61
N SER A 276 11.42 -24.93 -12.65
CA SER A 276 12.55 -25.88 -12.72
C SER A 276 13.73 -25.50 -11.83
N LYS A 277 13.79 -24.28 -11.32
CA LYS A 277 14.92 -23.70 -10.56
C LYS A 277 14.58 -23.39 -9.10
N VAL A 278 13.30 -23.14 -8.81
CA VAL A 278 12.84 -22.60 -7.53
C VAL A 278 11.79 -23.52 -6.92
N ASP A 279 12.08 -24.05 -5.75
CA ASP A 279 11.10 -24.78 -4.95
C ASP A 279 10.04 -23.82 -4.39
N ASN A 280 8.75 -24.24 -4.41
CA ASN A 280 7.64 -23.45 -3.93
C ASN A 280 7.51 -22.07 -4.62
N LEU A 281 7.80 -22.00 -5.92
CA LEU A 281 7.68 -20.82 -6.74
C LEU A 281 6.30 -20.17 -6.56
N LYS A 282 6.29 -18.86 -6.32
CA LYS A 282 5.10 -18.01 -6.41
C LYS A 282 5.27 -17.12 -7.64
N PHE A 283 4.27 -17.14 -8.52
CA PHE A 283 4.36 -16.41 -9.78
C PHE A 283 3.06 -15.68 -10.10
N VAL A 284 3.18 -14.41 -10.48
CA VAL A 284 2.06 -13.56 -10.88
C VAL A 284 2.33 -12.93 -12.24
N MET A 285 1.29 -12.75 -13.05
CA MET A 285 1.37 -11.92 -14.25
C MET A 285 0.41 -10.73 -14.15
N CYS A 286 0.81 -9.58 -14.72
CA CYS A 286 -0.12 -8.48 -14.98
C CYS A 286 -0.46 -8.47 -16.46
N PRO A 287 -1.73 -8.67 -16.84
CA PRO A 287 -2.14 -8.64 -18.24
C PRO A 287 -2.21 -7.20 -18.76
N THR A 288 -2.19 -7.01 -20.07
CA THR A 288 -2.45 -5.70 -20.68
C THR A 288 -3.89 -5.23 -20.42
N GLU A 289 -4.85 -6.16 -20.37
CA GLU A 289 -6.23 -5.87 -19.96
C GLU A 289 -6.44 -6.10 -18.46
N TYR A 290 -5.70 -5.39 -17.62
CA TYR A 290 -5.69 -5.56 -16.16
C TYR A 290 -6.89 -4.92 -15.45
N HIS A 291 -7.69 -4.08 -16.11
CA HIS A 291 -8.89 -3.42 -15.57
C HIS A 291 -10.14 -3.79 -16.36
N GLN A 292 -11.32 -3.27 -15.95
CA GLN A 292 -12.64 -3.64 -16.49
C GLN A 292 -13.13 -5.00 -15.99
N ILE A 293 -14.38 -5.31 -16.28
CA ILE A 293 -15.06 -6.53 -15.87
C ILE A 293 -15.54 -7.33 -17.10
N GLY A 294 -15.74 -8.63 -16.90
CA GLY A 294 -16.29 -9.51 -17.91
C GLY A 294 -15.30 -10.04 -18.95
N PRO A 295 -15.76 -10.89 -19.86
CA PRO A 295 -14.93 -11.56 -20.85
C PRO A 295 -14.59 -10.64 -22.02
N THR A 296 -13.37 -10.79 -22.52
CA THR A 296 -12.88 -10.28 -23.81
C THR A 296 -12.22 -11.40 -24.59
N GLU A 297 -11.87 -11.19 -25.85
CA GLU A 297 -11.08 -12.17 -26.62
C GLU A 297 -9.73 -12.42 -25.94
N TYR A 298 -9.05 -11.35 -25.49
CA TYR A 298 -7.77 -11.42 -24.78
C TYR A 298 -7.86 -12.25 -23.48
N ARG A 299 -8.86 -11.99 -22.64
CA ARG A 299 -9.06 -12.72 -21.38
C ARG A 299 -9.48 -14.17 -21.63
N THR A 300 -10.23 -14.43 -22.68
CA THR A 300 -10.58 -15.79 -23.10
C THR A 300 -9.33 -16.56 -23.51
N ASP A 301 -8.44 -15.95 -24.26
CA ASP A 301 -7.16 -16.55 -24.63
C ASP A 301 -6.30 -16.87 -23.40
N LEU A 302 -6.23 -15.96 -22.40
CA LEU A 302 -5.55 -16.22 -21.13
C LEU A 302 -6.23 -17.36 -20.37
N LYS A 303 -7.55 -17.32 -20.25
CA LYS A 303 -8.32 -18.36 -19.56
C LYS A 303 -8.06 -19.76 -20.10
N GLU A 304 -7.92 -19.89 -21.40
CA GLU A 304 -7.76 -21.18 -22.08
C GLU A 304 -6.29 -21.66 -22.10
N ASN A 305 -5.33 -20.74 -22.13
CA ASN A 305 -3.93 -21.07 -22.42
C ASN A 305 -2.95 -20.78 -21.29
N LEU A 306 -3.29 -19.94 -20.30
CA LEU A 306 -2.40 -19.65 -19.16
C LEU A 306 -2.43 -20.77 -18.13
N ASP A 307 -1.26 -21.17 -17.64
CA ASP A 307 -1.12 -22.15 -16.55
C ASP A 307 -1.93 -21.71 -15.31
N LYS A 308 -2.66 -22.64 -14.70
CA LYS A 308 -3.61 -22.34 -13.62
C LYS A 308 -2.95 -22.03 -12.27
N ASP A 309 -1.67 -22.33 -12.13
CA ASP A 309 -0.89 -21.96 -10.95
C ASP A 309 -0.40 -20.50 -11.00
N ILE A 310 -0.51 -19.83 -12.15
CA ILE A 310 -0.13 -18.41 -12.32
C ILE A 310 -1.24 -17.51 -11.80
N TYR A 311 -0.90 -16.62 -10.86
CA TYR A 311 -1.81 -15.56 -10.43
C TYR A 311 -1.93 -14.46 -11.48
N VAL A 312 -3.08 -13.81 -11.54
CA VAL A 312 -3.34 -12.71 -12.48
C VAL A 312 -3.71 -11.46 -11.69
N PHE A 313 -3.04 -10.34 -11.98
CA PHE A 313 -3.41 -9.05 -11.44
C PHE A 313 -4.66 -8.48 -12.10
N TRP A 314 -5.47 -7.84 -11.28
CA TRP A 314 -6.63 -7.06 -11.67
C TRP A 314 -6.75 -5.82 -10.78
N THR A 315 -7.16 -4.66 -11.34
CA THR A 315 -7.24 -3.38 -10.60
C THR A 315 -8.66 -2.96 -10.26
N GLY A 316 -9.66 -3.68 -10.74
CA GLY A 316 -11.06 -3.29 -10.62
C GLY A 316 -11.73 -3.05 -11.97
N ASP A 317 -12.92 -2.47 -11.94
CA ASP A 317 -13.66 -2.06 -13.14
C ASP A 317 -12.97 -0.92 -13.90
N ASN A 318 -12.06 -0.24 -13.26
CA ASN A 318 -11.21 0.82 -13.82
C ASN A 318 -9.76 0.67 -13.35
N VAL A 319 -8.83 1.44 -13.95
CA VAL A 319 -7.42 1.51 -13.50
C VAL A 319 -7.36 1.91 -12.02
N CYS A 320 -8.09 2.94 -11.63
CA CYS A 320 -8.31 3.35 -10.25
C CYS A 320 -9.81 3.20 -9.95
N ALA A 321 -10.21 2.05 -9.43
CA ALA A 321 -11.61 1.75 -9.16
C ALA A 321 -12.13 2.56 -7.96
N GLU A 322 -13.24 3.28 -8.14
CA GLU A 322 -13.93 3.96 -7.05
C GLU A 322 -14.60 2.96 -6.10
N VAL A 323 -15.23 1.94 -6.67
CA VAL A 323 -15.97 0.91 -5.94
C VAL A 323 -15.62 -0.47 -6.49
N ILE A 324 -15.36 -1.44 -5.62
CA ILE A 324 -15.22 -2.85 -6.02
C ILE A 324 -16.28 -3.68 -5.30
N THR A 325 -17.23 -4.22 -6.09
CA THR A 325 -18.34 -5.04 -5.62
C THR A 325 -18.08 -6.53 -5.80
N ASP A 326 -18.90 -7.39 -5.18
CA ASP A 326 -18.86 -8.84 -5.38
C ASP A 326 -19.09 -9.20 -6.85
N GLU A 327 -20.03 -8.53 -7.52
CA GLU A 327 -20.34 -8.77 -8.94
C GLU A 327 -19.10 -8.49 -9.82
N HIS A 328 -18.40 -7.39 -9.59
CA HIS A 328 -17.16 -7.06 -10.32
C HIS A 328 -16.14 -8.19 -10.22
N MET A 329 -15.96 -8.74 -9.01
CA MET A 329 -14.98 -9.80 -8.75
C MET A 329 -15.40 -11.15 -9.33
N ILE A 330 -16.68 -11.52 -9.23
CA ILE A 330 -17.22 -12.74 -9.80
C ILE A 330 -17.02 -12.76 -11.31
N LEU A 331 -17.44 -11.69 -12.01
CA LEU A 331 -17.31 -11.57 -13.47
C LEU A 331 -15.85 -11.57 -13.92
N SER A 332 -14.96 -10.91 -13.19
CA SER A 332 -13.53 -10.88 -13.53
C SER A 332 -12.86 -12.24 -13.29
N LYS A 333 -13.17 -12.91 -12.18
CA LYS A 333 -12.67 -14.26 -11.89
C LYS A 333 -13.12 -15.27 -12.95
N GLU A 334 -14.37 -15.19 -13.38
CA GLU A 334 -14.87 -16.03 -14.46
C GLU A 334 -14.22 -15.74 -15.80
N ALA A 335 -13.94 -14.46 -16.10
CA ALA A 335 -13.33 -14.03 -17.35
C ALA A 335 -11.86 -14.49 -17.47
N PHE A 336 -11.05 -14.36 -16.41
CA PHE A 336 -9.66 -14.80 -16.42
C PHE A 336 -9.48 -16.31 -16.18
N GLY A 337 -10.36 -16.92 -15.38
CA GLY A 337 -10.31 -18.34 -15.05
C GLY A 337 -9.09 -18.78 -14.21
N ASN A 338 -8.26 -17.85 -13.78
CA ASN A 338 -7.12 -18.02 -12.88
C ASN A 338 -7.42 -17.37 -11.52
N ARG A 339 -6.54 -17.61 -10.52
CA ARG A 339 -6.62 -16.93 -9.22
C ARG A 339 -6.20 -15.47 -9.37
N LEU A 340 -6.96 -14.55 -8.76
CA LEU A 340 -6.73 -13.12 -8.89
C LEU A 340 -6.01 -12.54 -7.68
N LEU A 341 -5.14 -11.57 -7.94
CA LEU A 341 -4.61 -10.63 -6.95
C LEU A 341 -5.11 -9.22 -7.31
N LEU A 342 -5.62 -8.48 -6.34
CA LEU A 342 -5.95 -7.08 -6.55
C LEU A 342 -4.67 -6.25 -6.51
N TRP A 343 -4.44 -5.49 -7.58
CA TRP A 343 -3.51 -4.37 -7.59
C TRP A 343 -4.33 -3.12 -7.23
N GLU A 344 -4.33 -2.75 -5.95
CA GLU A 344 -5.11 -1.62 -5.46
C GLU A 344 -4.43 -0.30 -5.80
N ASN A 345 -5.01 0.46 -6.73
CA ASN A 345 -4.51 1.77 -7.16
C ASN A 345 -5.01 2.91 -6.26
N PHE A 346 -4.90 2.70 -4.96
CA PHE A 346 -5.01 3.67 -3.90
C PHE A 346 -3.94 3.34 -2.85
N PRO A 347 -3.18 4.30 -2.29
CA PRO A 347 -3.27 5.77 -2.47
C PRO A 347 -2.40 6.34 -3.61
N VAL A 348 -2.03 5.57 -4.63
CA VAL A 348 -1.19 6.06 -5.73
C VAL A 348 -1.74 7.37 -6.33
N THR A 349 -0.83 8.29 -6.65
CA THR A 349 -1.16 9.60 -7.23
C THR A 349 -0.37 9.91 -8.48
N ASP A 350 0.24 8.91 -9.09
CA ASP A 350 1.05 9.07 -10.28
C ASP A 350 0.26 9.61 -11.47
N PHE A 351 -1.00 9.18 -11.68
CA PHE A 351 -1.91 9.71 -12.70
C PHE A 351 -2.32 11.18 -12.48
N THR A 352 -2.06 11.73 -11.28
CA THR A 352 -2.14 13.17 -10.98
C THR A 352 -0.75 13.82 -11.01
N TYR A 353 0.22 13.14 -11.58
CA TYR A 353 1.63 13.57 -11.68
C TYR A 353 2.30 13.84 -10.32
N GLY A 354 1.85 13.15 -9.28
CA GLY A 354 2.36 13.30 -7.92
C GLY A 354 2.11 14.68 -7.29
N VAL A 355 1.22 15.49 -7.86
CA VAL A 355 0.89 16.81 -7.30
C VAL A 355 -0.15 16.74 -6.19
N ARG A 356 -0.87 15.63 -6.07
CA ARG A 356 -1.85 15.36 -5.02
C ARG A 356 -1.32 14.35 -4.01
N GLN A 357 -1.99 14.30 -2.86
CA GLN A 357 -1.74 13.35 -1.79
C GLN A 357 -3.07 12.75 -1.33
N TYR A 358 -3.10 11.43 -1.14
CA TYR A 358 -4.27 10.70 -0.70
C TYR A 358 -3.98 10.08 0.67
N MET A 359 -4.44 10.72 1.74
CA MET A 359 -4.22 10.27 3.12
C MET A 359 -5.48 9.72 3.78
N GLY A 360 -6.59 9.68 3.07
CA GLY A 360 -7.84 9.13 3.60
C GLY A 360 -7.78 7.61 3.83
N PRO A 361 -8.79 7.05 4.50
CA PRO A 361 -8.91 5.60 4.65
C PRO A 361 -9.40 4.97 3.36
N ILE A 362 -9.06 3.68 3.16
CA ILE A 362 -9.68 2.90 2.09
C ILE A 362 -11.17 2.70 2.37
N VAL A 363 -12.00 2.92 1.37
CA VAL A 363 -13.46 2.75 1.43
C VAL A 363 -13.97 2.09 0.14
N ASN A 364 -15.26 1.74 0.11
CA ASN A 364 -15.94 1.20 -1.08
C ASN A 364 -15.33 -0.12 -1.60
N ARG A 365 -14.80 -0.94 -0.69
CA ARG A 365 -14.34 -2.31 -0.97
C ARG A 365 -15.26 -3.31 -0.28
N SER A 366 -15.69 -4.35 -1.01
CA SER A 366 -16.59 -5.38 -0.49
C SER A 366 -15.98 -6.10 0.73
N VAL A 367 -16.78 -6.33 1.76
CA VAL A 367 -16.37 -7.14 2.93
C VAL A 367 -16.09 -8.60 2.57
N ASP A 368 -16.63 -9.08 1.46
CA ASP A 368 -16.49 -10.45 0.98
C ASP A 368 -15.37 -10.63 -0.07
N MET A 369 -14.58 -9.59 -0.33
CA MET A 369 -13.54 -9.60 -1.37
C MET A 369 -12.60 -10.81 -1.27
N HIS A 370 -12.19 -11.17 -0.06
CA HIS A 370 -11.28 -12.30 0.19
C HIS A 370 -11.85 -13.67 -0.22
N LYS A 371 -13.14 -13.80 -0.50
CA LYS A 371 -13.75 -15.02 -1.04
C LYS A 371 -13.48 -15.20 -2.54
N TYR A 372 -13.20 -14.14 -3.23
CA TYR A 372 -13.04 -14.11 -4.69
C TYR A 372 -11.60 -13.85 -5.13
N ILE A 373 -10.85 -13.09 -4.34
CA ILE A 373 -9.51 -12.59 -4.64
C ILE A 373 -8.55 -13.03 -3.52
N ASP A 374 -7.39 -13.58 -3.89
CA ASP A 374 -6.46 -14.17 -2.94
C ASP A 374 -5.50 -13.15 -2.31
N GLY A 375 -5.32 -11.98 -2.91
CA GLY A 375 -4.39 -10.99 -2.40
C GLY A 375 -4.83 -9.55 -2.63
N PHE A 376 -4.41 -8.69 -1.70
CA PHE A 376 -4.64 -7.25 -1.69
C PHE A 376 -3.27 -6.55 -1.67
N LEU A 377 -2.85 -5.98 -2.80
CA LEU A 377 -1.53 -5.36 -3.01
C LEU A 377 -1.69 -3.86 -3.24
N ILE A 378 -1.22 -3.08 -2.28
CA ILE A 378 -1.34 -1.62 -2.23
C ILE A 378 -0.32 -0.99 -3.16
N ASN A 379 -0.75 -0.17 -4.11
CA ASN A 379 0.13 0.68 -4.91
C ASN A 379 0.23 2.06 -4.25
N PRO A 380 1.36 2.39 -3.59
CA PRO A 380 1.49 3.61 -2.80
C PRO A 380 1.79 4.84 -3.64
N MET A 381 1.82 6.00 -3.00
CA MET A 381 2.34 7.24 -3.60
C MET A 381 3.88 7.20 -3.69
N ILE A 382 4.44 8.09 -4.52
CA ILE A 382 5.89 8.41 -4.51
C ILE A 382 6.34 8.95 -3.14
N TYR A 383 5.43 9.54 -2.37
CA TYR A 383 5.65 10.10 -1.04
C TYR A 383 5.59 8.99 0.00
N TYR A 384 6.77 8.63 0.49
CA TYR A 384 6.96 7.47 1.35
C TYR A 384 6.22 7.57 2.69
N GLU A 385 6.44 8.67 3.41
CA GLU A 385 5.86 8.86 4.75
C GLU A 385 4.36 9.15 4.68
N ILE A 386 3.93 9.94 3.71
CA ILE A 386 2.51 10.28 3.51
C ILE A 386 1.70 9.03 3.17
N SER A 387 2.26 8.10 2.38
CA SER A 387 1.60 6.84 2.00
C SER A 387 1.22 5.98 3.20
N LYS A 388 2.01 6.01 4.27
CA LYS A 388 1.80 5.15 5.45
C LYS A 388 0.42 5.35 6.09
N VAL A 389 -0.17 6.56 6.02
CA VAL A 389 -1.51 6.82 6.60
C VAL A 389 -2.57 5.93 5.95
N ALA A 390 -2.67 5.96 4.62
CA ALA A 390 -3.62 5.11 3.90
C ALA A 390 -3.27 3.63 4.06
N MET A 391 -1.98 3.27 3.91
CA MET A 391 -1.49 1.89 4.00
C MET A 391 -1.81 1.21 5.34
N ILE A 392 -1.84 1.95 6.46
CA ILE A 392 -2.29 1.41 7.76
C ILE A 392 -3.77 1.01 7.66
N THR A 393 -4.62 1.85 7.08
CA THR A 393 -6.05 1.52 6.95
C THR A 393 -6.29 0.32 6.04
N GLU A 394 -5.54 0.23 4.96
CA GLU A 394 -5.58 -0.89 4.02
C GLU A 394 -5.06 -2.18 4.64
N SER A 395 -4.05 -2.09 5.52
CA SER A 395 -3.56 -3.26 6.27
C SER A 395 -4.61 -3.83 7.22
N HIS A 396 -5.39 -2.95 7.89
CA HIS A 396 -6.50 -3.37 8.76
C HIS A 396 -7.63 -4.01 7.93
N TYR A 397 -7.98 -3.43 6.78
CA TYR A 397 -8.95 -4.03 5.85
C TYR A 397 -8.46 -5.39 5.34
N ALA A 398 -7.22 -5.47 4.86
CA ALA A 398 -6.65 -6.70 4.33
C ALA A 398 -6.50 -7.80 5.39
N TRP A 399 -6.34 -7.42 6.66
CA TRP A 399 -6.29 -8.37 7.76
C TRP A 399 -7.70 -8.92 8.09
N ASN A 400 -8.71 -8.05 8.28
CA ASN A 400 -10.05 -8.48 8.65
C ASN A 400 -11.14 -7.62 8.01
N THR A 401 -11.59 -8.01 6.81
CA THR A 401 -12.58 -7.28 6.03
C THR A 401 -13.91 -7.11 6.76
N TYR A 402 -14.33 -8.09 7.59
CA TYR A 402 -15.61 -8.05 8.31
C TYR A 402 -15.63 -7.09 9.49
N LYS A 403 -14.48 -6.85 10.10
CA LYS A 403 -14.37 -5.94 11.25
C LYS A 403 -13.78 -4.60 10.89
N TYR A 404 -13.37 -4.42 9.65
CA TYR A 404 -12.84 -3.15 9.19
C TYR A 404 -13.87 -2.03 9.37
N ASP A 405 -13.42 -0.95 9.98
CA ASP A 405 -14.16 0.29 10.19
C ASP A 405 -13.25 1.42 9.77
N SER A 406 -13.59 2.08 8.68
CA SER A 406 -12.72 3.08 8.04
C SER A 406 -12.41 4.26 8.96
N GLU A 407 -13.38 4.73 9.78
CA GLU A 407 -13.19 5.85 10.69
C GLU A 407 -12.24 5.49 11.84
N LYS A 408 -12.47 4.33 12.49
CA LYS A 408 -11.59 3.85 13.56
C LYS A 408 -10.20 3.55 13.05
N SER A 409 -10.10 2.93 11.89
CA SER A 409 -8.83 2.61 11.26
C SER A 409 -8.03 3.88 10.97
N PHE A 410 -8.69 4.88 10.43
CA PHE A 410 -8.10 6.16 10.12
C PHE A 410 -7.65 6.93 11.37
N ASP A 411 -8.48 6.93 12.40
CA ASP A 411 -8.14 7.53 13.69
C ASP A 411 -6.89 6.88 14.33
N LEU A 412 -6.78 5.56 14.24
CA LEU A 412 -5.58 4.82 14.67
C LEU A 412 -4.36 5.13 13.79
N ALA A 413 -4.54 5.19 12.48
CA ALA A 413 -3.45 5.52 11.57
C ALA A 413 -2.83 6.87 11.88
N LEU A 414 -3.65 7.89 12.13
CA LEU A 414 -3.14 9.22 12.50
C LEU A 414 -2.44 9.24 13.87
N LYS A 415 -2.95 8.49 14.85
CA LYS A 415 -2.34 8.39 16.19
C LYS A 415 -0.96 7.72 16.16
N GLU A 416 -0.66 6.93 15.15
CA GLU A 416 0.63 6.27 15.02
C GLU A 416 1.79 7.24 14.80
N PHE A 417 1.52 8.40 14.19
CA PHE A 417 2.50 9.48 14.03
C PHE A 417 2.65 10.37 15.28
N GLY A 418 1.95 10.04 16.37
CA GLY A 418 1.98 10.73 17.66
C GLY A 418 0.74 11.59 17.90
N MET A 419 0.44 11.82 19.18
CA MET A 419 -0.76 12.57 19.59
C MET A 419 -0.74 14.04 19.14
N GLU A 420 0.45 14.64 19.01
CA GLU A 420 0.57 16.01 18.50
C GLU A 420 0.20 16.09 17.02
N PHE A 421 0.68 15.14 16.22
CA PHE A 421 0.28 15.02 14.81
C PHE A 421 -1.23 14.76 14.69
N TYR A 422 -1.74 13.78 15.43
CA TYR A 422 -3.18 13.46 15.46
C TYR A 422 -4.06 14.66 15.74
N ASN A 423 -3.72 15.45 16.79
CA ASN A 423 -4.52 16.62 17.19
C ASN A 423 -4.41 17.78 16.19
N SER A 424 -3.30 17.87 15.47
CA SER A 424 -3.01 18.97 14.55
C SER A 424 -3.44 18.73 13.11
N SER A 425 -3.56 17.46 12.69
CA SER A 425 -3.69 17.10 11.27
C SER A 425 -5.13 17.01 10.75
N LYS A 426 -6.13 16.84 11.61
CA LYS A 426 -7.50 16.49 11.21
C LYS A 426 -8.12 17.44 10.18
N GLU A 427 -8.06 18.74 10.42
CA GLU A 427 -8.67 19.74 9.54
C GLU A 427 -7.96 19.79 8.19
N TYR A 428 -6.62 19.70 8.20
CA TYR A 428 -5.84 19.66 6.98
C TYR A 428 -6.13 18.40 6.16
N ILE A 429 -6.23 17.22 6.81
CA ILE A 429 -6.50 15.97 6.11
C ILE A 429 -7.93 15.95 5.57
N ASN A 430 -8.91 16.43 6.34
CA ASN A 430 -10.29 16.58 5.86
C ASN A 430 -10.39 17.48 4.62
N TYR A 431 -9.59 18.55 4.57
CA TYR A 431 -9.47 19.42 3.39
C TYR A 431 -8.87 18.69 2.17
N ASN A 432 -8.06 17.66 2.39
CA ASN A 432 -7.41 16.87 1.35
C ASN A 432 -8.04 15.47 1.10
N LEU A 433 -9.18 15.15 1.74
CA LEU A 433 -9.85 13.86 1.59
C LEU A 433 -10.27 13.49 0.16
N PRO A 434 -10.67 14.44 -0.72
CA PRO A 434 -11.07 14.09 -2.08
C PRO A 434 -9.98 13.28 -2.80
N SER A 435 -10.38 12.10 -3.27
CA SER A 435 -9.50 11.11 -3.90
C SER A 435 -10.29 10.29 -4.92
N VAL A 436 -9.69 9.23 -5.48
CA VAL A 436 -10.37 8.30 -6.38
C VAL A 436 -11.44 7.45 -5.67
N VAL A 437 -11.34 7.27 -4.36
CA VAL A 437 -12.29 6.44 -3.59
C VAL A 437 -13.33 7.23 -2.82
N THR A 438 -13.18 8.55 -2.69
CA THR A 438 -14.12 9.42 -1.99
C THR A 438 -14.07 10.86 -2.49
N TYR A 439 -15.23 11.50 -2.54
CA TYR A 439 -15.34 12.95 -2.88
C TYR A 439 -15.12 13.88 -1.69
N GLY A 440 -15.01 13.34 -0.45
CA GLY A 440 -14.80 14.15 0.74
C GLY A 440 -15.86 15.25 0.92
N ASN A 441 -15.43 16.48 1.13
CA ASN A 441 -16.27 17.64 1.40
C ASN A 441 -16.63 18.48 0.16
N LEU A 442 -16.38 18.01 -1.07
CA LEU A 442 -16.54 18.81 -2.29
C LEU A 442 -17.95 19.42 -2.46
N ASP A 443 -19.00 18.67 -2.14
CA ASP A 443 -20.37 19.18 -2.25
C ASP A 443 -20.65 20.31 -1.25
N TYR A 444 -20.11 20.21 -0.04
CA TYR A 444 -20.19 21.29 0.96
C TYR A 444 -19.41 22.52 0.49
N GLU A 445 -18.21 22.35 -0.01
CA GLU A 445 -17.38 23.44 -0.55
C GLU A 445 -18.07 24.18 -1.71
N ARG A 446 -18.63 23.42 -2.66
CA ARG A 446 -19.45 23.99 -3.76
C ARG A 446 -20.64 24.79 -3.24
N SER A 447 -21.31 24.29 -2.20
CA SER A 447 -22.45 24.98 -1.61
C SER A 447 -22.07 26.33 -0.98
N LEU A 448 -20.92 26.42 -0.32
CA LEU A 448 -20.40 27.65 0.26
C LEU A 448 -20.20 28.74 -0.81
N VAL A 449 -19.58 28.38 -1.93
CA VAL A 449 -19.33 29.31 -3.03
C VAL A 449 -20.64 29.75 -3.70
N LYS A 450 -21.53 28.79 -4.01
CA LYS A 450 -22.83 29.05 -4.65
C LYS A 450 -23.73 29.93 -3.81
N ASN A 451 -23.73 29.77 -2.49
CA ASN A 451 -24.54 30.55 -1.57
C ASN A 451 -23.89 31.90 -1.21
N CYS A 452 -22.67 32.17 -1.71
CA CYS A 452 -21.90 33.37 -1.36
C CYS A 452 -21.71 33.53 0.16
N ASP A 453 -21.47 32.43 0.87
CA ASP A 453 -21.28 32.42 2.32
C ASP A 453 -19.81 32.71 2.67
N ASP A 454 -19.45 33.98 2.52
CA ASP A 454 -18.08 34.46 2.71
C ASP A 454 -17.55 34.22 4.13
N GLU A 455 -18.45 34.35 5.13
CA GLU A 455 -18.09 34.12 6.53
C GLU A 455 -17.75 32.63 6.76
N ALA A 456 -18.59 31.73 6.27
CA ALA A 456 -18.34 30.29 6.40
C ALA A 456 -17.09 29.86 5.63
N ILE A 457 -16.82 30.43 4.45
CA ILE A 457 -15.58 30.17 3.69
C ILE A 457 -14.35 30.60 4.50
N LEU A 458 -14.36 31.80 5.08
CA LEU A 458 -13.22 32.25 5.91
C LEU A 458 -13.02 31.38 7.14
N VAL A 459 -14.10 31.02 7.85
CA VAL A 459 -14.04 30.14 9.03
C VAL A 459 -13.49 28.77 8.66
N TYR A 460 -13.87 28.23 7.49
CA TYR A 460 -13.36 26.95 7.00
C TYR A 460 -11.84 27.00 6.76
N TYR A 461 -11.37 28.02 6.04
CA TYR A 461 -9.93 28.21 5.80
C TYR A 461 -9.14 28.54 7.06
N ASP A 462 -9.70 29.31 8.01
CA ASP A 462 -9.04 29.60 9.29
C ASP A 462 -8.67 28.32 10.04
N LYS A 463 -9.59 27.34 10.12
CA LYS A 463 -9.34 26.04 10.75
C LYS A 463 -8.26 25.24 10.04
N VAL A 464 -8.33 25.20 8.70
CA VAL A 464 -7.34 24.46 7.89
C VAL A 464 -5.96 25.10 8.02
N CYS A 465 -5.86 26.44 7.98
CA CYS A 465 -4.59 27.15 8.13
C CYS A 465 -4.00 27.05 9.55
N GLU A 466 -4.85 27.03 10.58
CA GLU A 466 -4.40 26.75 11.94
C GLU A 466 -3.81 25.34 12.04
N SER A 467 -4.46 24.35 11.43
CA SER A 467 -3.95 22.97 11.31
C SER A 467 -2.61 22.95 10.60
N CYS A 468 -2.49 23.59 9.43
CA CYS A 468 -1.23 23.68 8.67
C CYS A 468 -0.11 24.32 9.49
N SER A 469 -0.40 25.40 10.20
CA SER A 469 0.57 26.12 11.02
C SER A 469 1.09 25.27 12.18
N LYS A 470 0.20 24.57 12.88
CA LYS A 470 0.55 23.63 13.96
C LYS A 470 1.39 22.47 13.44
N LEU A 471 1.04 21.90 12.26
CA LEU A 471 1.82 20.84 11.65
C LEU A 471 3.23 21.29 11.29
N LEU A 472 3.39 22.51 10.75
CA LEU A 472 4.71 23.05 10.38
C LEU A 472 5.68 23.22 11.57
N GLU A 473 5.18 23.24 12.81
CA GLU A 473 5.98 23.29 14.03
C GLU A 473 6.50 21.90 14.46
N LEU A 474 5.92 20.82 13.92
CA LEU A 474 6.32 19.45 14.28
C LEU A 474 7.55 18.99 13.47
N HIS A 475 8.46 18.33 14.16
CA HIS A 475 9.66 17.74 13.56
C HIS A 475 9.45 16.24 13.31
N LEU A 476 8.68 15.91 12.30
CA LEU A 476 8.32 14.55 11.92
C LEU A 476 8.58 14.32 10.42
N PRO A 477 9.10 13.15 10.01
CA PRO A 477 9.35 12.85 8.59
C PRO A 477 8.13 13.08 7.69
N ILE A 478 6.95 12.69 8.12
CA ILE A 478 5.69 12.91 7.40
C ILE A 478 5.41 14.42 7.20
N VAL A 479 5.72 15.25 8.19
CA VAL A 479 5.53 16.70 8.09
C VAL A 479 6.56 17.31 7.13
N ASP A 480 7.78 16.81 7.10
CA ASP A 480 8.79 17.26 6.15
C ASP A 480 8.36 16.99 4.70
N GLU A 481 7.74 15.84 4.42
CA GLU A 481 7.12 15.56 3.11
C GLU A 481 5.89 16.44 2.84
N LEU A 482 5.03 16.71 3.84
CA LEU A 482 3.82 17.53 3.70
C LEU A 482 4.10 19.03 3.53
N LYS A 483 5.27 19.50 3.92
CA LYS A 483 5.63 20.91 4.02
C LYS A 483 5.29 21.77 2.79
N PRO A 484 5.49 21.32 1.53
CA PRO A 484 5.11 22.08 0.36
C PRO A 484 3.60 22.37 0.30
N TRP A 485 2.77 21.35 0.53
CA TRP A 485 1.31 21.50 0.52
C TRP A 485 0.78 22.34 1.66
N LEU A 486 1.33 22.17 2.88
CA LEU A 486 0.95 23.00 4.03
C LEU A 486 1.16 24.49 3.75
N LYS A 487 2.33 24.83 3.18
CA LYS A 487 2.64 26.21 2.78
C LYS A 487 1.73 26.70 1.65
N ARG A 488 1.42 25.81 0.69
CA ARG A 488 0.52 26.15 -0.42
C ARG A 488 -0.87 26.51 0.08
N VAL A 489 -1.46 25.73 0.97
CA VAL A 489 -2.79 26.00 1.53
C VAL A 489 -2.83 27.36 2.27
N ILE A 490 -1.79 27.70 3.03
CA ILE A 490 -1.68 29.00 3.69
C ILE A 490 -1.67 30.15 2.67
N LYS A 491 -0.92 30.02 1.58
CA LYS A 491 -0.91 31.01 0.49
C LYS A 491 -2.27 31.10 -0.22
N GLU A 492 -2.93 29.98 -0.47
CA GLU A 492 -4.29 29.98 -1.04
C GLU A 492 -5.24 30.79 -0.17
N TYR A 493 -5.19 30.61 1.15
CA TYR A 493 -6.03 31.37 2.06
C TYR A 493 -5.78 32.88 2.02
N GLU A 494 -4.53 33.31 1.93
CA GLU A 494 -4.20 34.73 1.77
C GLU A 494 -4.85 35.33 0.52
N VAL A 495 -4.87 34.56 -0.59
CA VAL A 495 -5.51 34.98 -1.84
C VAL A 495 -7.02 34.94 -1.73
N VAL A 496 -7.60 33.92 -1.09
CA VAL A 496 -9.05 33.84 -0.82
C VAL A 496 -9.55 35.05 -0.04
N ARG A 497 -8.81 35.49 0.98
CA ARG A 497 -9.16 36.73 1.72
C ARG A 497 -9.16 37.98 0.82
N LYS A 498 -8.23 38.04 -0.15
CA LYS A 498 -8.19 39.14 -1.13
C LYS A 498 -9.36 39.05 -2.11
N ILE A 499 -9.75 37.84 -2.56
CA ILE A 499 -10.91 37.63 -3.43
C ILE A 499 -12.19 38.12 -2.73
N ILE A 500 -12.45 37.67 -1.51
CA ILE A 500 -13.64 38.01 -0.72
C ILE A 500 -13.72 39.53 -0.45
N ASN A 501 -12.59 40.15 -0.18
CA ASN A 501 -12.53 41.61 0.06
C ASN A 501 -12.47 42.47 -1.23
N GLY A 502 -12.58 41.89 -2.41
CA GLY A 502 -12.47 42.59 -3.70
C GLY A 502 -11.11 43.25 -3.95
N LYS A 503 -10.02 42.71 -3.36
CA LYS A 503 -8.67 43.28 -3.43
C LYS A 503 -7.66 42.37 -4.15
N VAL A 504 -8.12 41.24 -4.71
CA VAL A 504 -7.26 40.33 -5.44
C VAL A 504 -6.70 40.99 -6.69
N LYS A 505 -5.41 40.75 -6.95
CA LYS A 505 -4.71 41.17 -8.17
C LYS A 505 -4.38 39.96 -9.01
N HIS A 506 -4.27 40.14 -10.31
CA HIS A 506 -3.85 39.09 -11.23
C HIS A 506 -2.49 38.43 -10.83
N SER A 507 -1.55 39.25 -10.34
CA SER A 507 -0.26 38.75 -9.82
C SER A 507 -0.38 37.79 -8.63
N ASP A 508 -1.42 37.97 -7.79
CA ASP A 508 -1.63 37.08 -6.64
C ASP A 508 -2.04 35.67 -7.07
N LEU A 509 -2.75 35.57 -8.20
CA LEU A 509 -3.20 34.29 -8.77
C LEU A 509 -2.08 33.63 -9.56
N LEU A 510 -1.27 34.40 -10.31
CA LEU A 510 -0.15 33.85 -11.10
C LEU A 510 0.90 33.15 -10.23
N GLU A 511 1.21 33.70 -9.04
CA GLU A 511 2.14 33.07 -8.10
C GLU A 511 1.68 31.66 -7.68
N LEU A 512 0.37 31.45 -7.53
CA LEU A 512 -0.18 30.15 -7.21
C LEU A 512 -0.27 29.21 -8.42
N LEU A 513 -0.28 29.73 -9.64
CA LEU A 513 -0.29 28.93 -10.87
C LEU A 513 1.02 28.16 -11.10
N GLU A 514 2.13 28.73 -10.62
CA GLU A 514 3.45 28.11 -10.76
C GLU A 514 3.72 27.02 -9.73
N ASP A 515 2.96 26.98 -8.64
CA ASP A 515 3.10 25.95 -7.60
C ASP A 515 2.39 24.66 -7.99
N ILE A 516 3.13 23.56 -8.04
CA ILE A 516 2.64 22.23 -8.45
C ILE A 516 1.97 21.45 -7.32
N HIS A 517 1.99 21.95 -6.08
CA HIS A 517 1.43 21.26 -4.92
C HIS A 517 -0.04 21.63 -4.72
N PHE A 518 -0.95 20.74 -5.10
CA PHE A 518 -2.39 20.98 -5.03
C PHE A 518 -3.05 20.21 -3.89
N SER A 519 -4.02 20.88 -3.22
CA SER A 519 -4.87 20.23 -2.25
C SER A 519 -5.89 19.29 -2.92
N GLY A 520 -6.50 18.42 -2.13
CA GLY A 520 -7.66 17.62 -2.55
C GLY A 520 -8.93 18.49 -2.68
N SER A 521 -9.05 19.57 -1.88
CA SER A 521 -10.13 20.53 -1.95
C SER A 521 -10.14 21.28 -3.29
N GLU A 522 -11.33 21.51 -3.82
CA GLU A 522 -11.57 22.35 -5.00
C GLU A 522 -12.13 23.73 -4.64
N LEU A 523 -12.22 24.08 -3.34
CA LEU A 523 -12.82 25.33 -2.88
C LEU A 523 -12.12 26.56 -3.46
N PHE A 524 -10.78 26.54 -3.52
CA PHE A 524 -10.00 27.60 -4.15
C PHE A 524 -10.35 27.78 -5.62
N ASP A 525 -10.47 26.67 -6.35
CA ASP A 525 -10.80 26.68 -7.79
C ASP A 525 -12.19 27.25 -8.05
N TYR A 526 -13.16 26.85 -7.23
CA TYR A 526 -14.51 27.39 -7.34
C TYR A 526 -14.55 28.90 -7.07
N LEU A 527 -13.83 29.37 -6.07
CA LEU A 527 -13.74 30.80 -5.76
C LEU A 527 -13.06 31.61 -6.88
N VAL A 528 -11.96 31.07 -7.42
CA VAL A 528 -11.24 31.68 -8.54
C VAL A 528 -12.13 31.77 -9.78
N LYS A 529 -12.82 30.67 -10.10
CA LYS A 529 -13.76 30.61 -11.24
C LYS A 529 -14.90 31.61 -11.12
N GLU A 530 -15.55 31.62 -9.97
CA GLU A 530 -16.79 32.37 -9.81
C GLU A 530 -16.56 33.87 -9.47
N ARG A 531 -15.40 34.22 -8.89
CA ARG A 531 -15.17 35.53 -8.31
C ARG A 531 -13.84 36.19 -8.64
N SER A 532 -12.99 35.57 -9.43
CA SER A 532 -11.70 36.16 -9.78
C SER A 532 -11.78 36.99 -11.06
N LEU A 533 -10.71 37.72 -11.31
CA LEU A 533 -10.52 38.53 -12.52
C LEU A 533 -9.84 37.74 -13.67
N LEU A 534 -9.69 36.39 -13.53
CA LEU A 534 -9.11 35.58 -14.57
C LEU A 534 -10.07 35.48 -15.77
N SER A 535 -9.53 35.52 -16.98
CA SER A 535 -10.24 35.12 -18.16
C SER A 535 -10.51 33.61 -18.16
N ASP A 536 -11.50 33.16 -18.93
CA ASP A 536 -11.76 31.72 -19.08
C ASP A 536 -10.54 30.95 -19.56
N GLU A 537 -9.71 31.54 -20.42
CA GLU A 537 -8.47 30.92 -20.92
C GLU A 537 -7.42 30.76 -19.80
N GLU A 538 -7.25 31.77 -18.95
CA GLU A 538 -6.34 31.72 -17.81
C GLU A 538 -6.82 30.75 -16.74
N TYR A 539 -8.14 30.71 -16.51
CA TYR A 539 -8.75 29.74 -15.61
C TYR A 539 -8.58 28.30 -16.12
N GLU A 540 -8.88 28.04 -17.39
CA GLU A 540 -8.67 26.71 -18.00
C GLU A 540 -7.19 26.28 -17.97
N LYS A 541 -6.27 27.22 -18.11
CA LYS A 541 -4.84 26.97 -17.95
C LYS A 541 -4.47 26.59 -16.52
N LEU A 542 -5.08 27.25 -15.52
CA LEU A 542 -4.95 26.90 -14.09
C LEU A 542 -5.45 25.48 -13.84
N ILE A 543 -6.66 25.16 -14.31
CA ILE A 543 -7.29 23.87 -14.11
C ILE A 543 -6.59 22.75 -14.90
N SER A 544 -6.15 23.03 -16.14
CA SER A 544 -5.43 22.05 -16.94
C SER A 544 -4.05 21.73 -16.34
N ALA A 545 -3.37 22.70 -15.78
CA ALA A 545 -2.17 22.47 -14.99
C ALA A 545 -2.43 21.56 -13.77
N ARG A 546 -3.63 21.63 -13.19
CA ARG A 546 -4.07 20.77 -12.07
C ARG A 546 -4.54 19.37 -12.51
N ARG A 547 -5.18 19.27 -13.69
CA ARG A 547 -5.79 18.02 -14.20
C ARG A 547 -4.89 17.15 -15.04
N GLY A 548 -3.76 17.65 -15.50
CA GLY A 548 -2.99 16.89 -16.45
C GLY A 548 -1.72 17.54 -16.99
N ASN A 549 -0.73 17.75 -16.17
CA ASN A 549 0.59 17.96 -16.72
C ASN A 549 1.30 16.60 -16.88
N PRO A 550 1.90 16.33 -18.07
CA PRO A 550 2.58 15.06 -18.30
C PRO A 550 3.70 14.79 -17.28
N TRP A 551 3.88 13.54 -16.90
CA TRP A 551 4.89 12.92 -16.05
C TRP A 551 6.28 13.54 -16.13
N TYR A 552 6.73 13.88 -17.35
CA TYR A 552 8.05 14.42 -17.59
C TYR A 552 8.27 15.83 -17.01
N ARG A 553 7.23 16.62 -16.67
CA ARG A 553 7.44 17.93 -16.04
C ARG A 553 7.84 17.84 -14.58
N VAL A 554 7.29 16.89 -13.83
CA VAL A 554 7.77 16.61 -12.46
C VAL A 554 9.19 16.03 -12.51
N TRP A 555 9.51 15.26 -13.56
CA TRP A 555 10.81 14.69 -13.83
C TRP A 555 11.85 15.70 -14.34
N GLU A 556 11.46 16.60 -15.23
CA GLU A 556 12.33 17.66 -15.73
C GLU A 556 12.72 18.64 -14.62
N TYR A 557 11.81 18.96 -13.71
CA TYR A 557 12.08 19.83 -12.56
C TYR A 557 13.10 19.23 -11.57
N LYS A 558 13.17 17.90 -11.46
CA LYS A 558 14.16 17.21 -10.59
C LYS A 558 15.48 16.88 -11.29
N ARG A 559 15.55 16.98 -12.61
CA ARG A 559 16.79 16.78 -13.40
C ARG A 559 17.54 18.08 -13.75
N GLY A 560 16.98 19.24 -13.51
CA GLY A 560 17.61 20.55 -13.56
C GLY A 560 18.18 20.93 -12.22
#